data_c3da82efaec198f332944a589211c3a3
#
_entry.id   c3da82efaec198f332944a589211c3a3
#
_cell.length_a   1.000
_cell.length_b   1.000
_cell.length_c   1.000
_cell.angle_alpha   90.00
_cell.angle_beta   90.00
_cell.angle_gamma   90.00
#
_symmetry.space_group_name_H-M   'P 1'
#
loop_
_entity.id
_entity.type
_entity.pdbx_description
1 polymer ?
#
loop_
_entity_poly.entity_id
_entity_poly.type
_entity_poly.pdbx_seq_one_letter_code
_entity_poly.pdbx_strand_id
1 'polypeptide(L)'
;IFIQILKLLHPIMPFITEKLWLSLVDSQSFLMSQNFTKISFDVSFNDSNKYTKRVIEIMTALRNLRADLNISYKNEIEIFVETKNEDLKKFIINFQNEFKRLIKTKTIKFEQVSSQKKSAFIVLNEITILVPLEGIVDTEKEKSKLNDKKNYYSKKLKAVLNKLNNKAFIDKAPNNVIEN
;
A
#
# COMPACT_ATOMS: atom_id res chain seq x y z
N ILE A 1 -3.25 -24.78 9.26
CA ILE A 1 -3.61 -23.98 8.08
C ILE A 1 -3.13 -24.66 6.79
N PHE A 2 -1.83 -24.95 6.60
CA PHE A 2 -1.29 -25.52 5.36
C PHE A 2 -1.98 -26.84 4.95
N ILE A 3 -2.10 -27.78 5.88
CA ILE A 3 -2.79 -29.07 5.67
C ILE A 3 -4.24 -28.87 5.20
N GLN A 4 -4.95 -27.93 5.79
CA GLN A 4 -6.33 -27.63 5.41
C GLN A 4 -6.42 -27.05 4.00
N ILE A 5 -5.46 -26.18 3.64
CA ILE A 5 -5.35 -25.62 2.29
C ILE A 5 -5.12 -26.74 1.27
N LEU A 6 -4.21 -27.68 1.55
CA LEU A 6 -3.99 -28.83 0.66
C LEU A 6 -5.26 -29.67 0.46
N LYS A 7 -6.00 -29.95 1.54
CA LYS A 7 -7.27 -30.67 1.48
C LYS A 7 -8.33 -29.95 0.65
N LEU A 8 -8.43 -28.62 0.79
CA LEU A 8 -9.38 -27.79 0.04
C LEU A 8 -9.03 -27.68 -1.44
N LEU A 9 -7.74 -27.62 -1.77
CA LEU A 9 -7.26 -27.51 -3.15
C LEU A 9 -7.22 -28.86 -3.88
N HIS A 10 -7.21 -29.98 -3.17
CA HIS A 10 -7.04 -31.29 -3.77
C HIS A 10 -8.07 -31.65 -4.88
N PRO A 11 -9.37 -31.31 -4.76
CA PRO A 11 -10.32 -31.55 -5.82
C PRO A 11 -10.05 -30.80 -7.12
N ILE A 12 -9.33 -29.66 -7.04
CA ILE A 12 -9.03 -28.79 -8.19
C ILE A 12 -7.65 -29.15 -8.78
N MET A 13 -6.68 -29.43 -7.92
CA MET A 13 -5.27 -29.69 -8.30
C MET A 13 -4.73 -30.96 -7.62
N PRO A 14 -5.24 -32.17 -7.97
CA PRO A 14 -4.93 -33.39 -7.23
C PRO A 14 -3.43 -33.74 -7.24
N PHE A 15 -2.78 -33.66 -8.39
CA PHE A 15 -1.39 -34.10 -8.52
C PHE A 15 -0.39 -33.25 -7.70
N ILE A 16 -0.51 -31.94 -7.73
CA ILE A 16 0.40 -31.07 -7.01
C ILE A 16 0.19 -31.13 -5.51
N THR A 17 -1.07 -31.15 -5.06
CA THR A 17 -1.41 -31.23 -3.64
C THR A 17 -1.04 -32.57 -3.04
N GLU A 18 -1.22 -33.67 -3.79
CA GLU A 18 -0.77 -35.00 -3.37
C GLU A 18 0.75 -35.05 -3.21
N LYS A 19 1.48 -34.53 -4.19
CA LYS A 19 2.95 -34.49 -4.11
C LYS A 19 3.43 -33.67 -2.92
N LEU A 20 2.82 -32.54 -2.67
CA LEU A 20 3.16 -31.69 -1.50
C LEU A 20 2.82 -32.41 -0.19
N TRP A 21 1.69 -33.12 -0.13
CA TRP A 21 1.31 -33.91 1.04
C TRP A 21 2.33 -34.98 1.36
N LEU A 22 2.68 -35.81 0.39
CA LEU A 22 3.66 -36.89 0.55
C LEU A 22 5.07 -36.39 0.90
N SER A 23 5.43 -35.17 0.42
CA SER A 23 6.74 -34.61 0.65
C SER A 23 6.89 -33.86 1.98
N LEU A 24 5.82 -33.23 2.48
CA LEU A 24 5.90 -32.26 3.58
C LEU A 24 5.05 -32.63 4.78
N VAL A 25 4.07 -33.51 4.64
CA VAL A 25 3.12 -33.85 5.71
C VAL A 25 3.24 -35.31 6.11
N ASP A 26 2.97 -36.22 5.19
CA ASP A 26 2.98 -37.65 5.45
C ASP A 26 3.35 -38.42 4.18
N SER A 27 4.45 -39.14 4.22
CA SER A 27 4.94 -39.94 3.10
C SER A 27 4.27 -41.32 2.97
N GLN A 28 3.45 -41.72 3.94
CA GLN A 28 2.85 -43.07 3.99
C GLN A 28 1.36 -43.08 3.71
N SER A 29 0.68 -41.94 3.76
CA SER A 29 -0.75 -41.84 3.49
C SER A 29 -1.04 -40.88 2.34
N PHE A 30 -2.09 -41.19 1.58
CA PHE A 30 -2.54 -40.33 0.48
C PHE A 30 -3.47 -39.25 0.98
N LEU A 31 -3.32 -38.02 0.45
CA LEU A 31 -4.21 -36.90 0.75
C LEU A 31 -5.66 -37.23 0.36
N MET A 32 -5.83 -37.91 -0.75
CA MET A 32 -7.14 -38.40 -1.24
C MET A 32 -7.90 -39.28 -0.23
N SER A 33 -7.17 -40.00 0.62
CA SER A 33 -7.79 -40.89 1.65
C SER A 33 -8.10 -40.15 2.95
N GLN A 34 -7.71 -38.88 3.07
CA GLN A 34 -7.92 -38.11 4.29
C GLN A 34 -9.34 -37.56 4.39
N ASN A 35 -9.88 -37.58 5.59
CA ASN A 35 -11.19 -36.99 5.84
C ASN A 35 -11.17 -35.47 5.54
N PHE A 36 -12.21 -35.00 4.85
CA PHE A 36 -12.41 -33.59 4.61
C PHE A 36 -12.67 -32.88 5.93
N THR A 37 -11.87 -31.85 6.23
CA THR A 37 -11.97 -31.15 7.49
C THR A 37 -13.25 -30.33 7.53
N LYS A 38 -14.10 -30.56 8.51
CA LYS A 38 -15.20 -29.62 8.82
C LYS A 38 -14.58 -28.36 9.36
N ILE A 39 -14.63 -27.29 8.57
CA ILE A 39 -14.14 -25.98 8.99
C ILE A 39 -15.27 -25.32 9.77
N SER A 40 -15.14 -25.21 11.09
CA SER A 40 -16.03 -24.37 11.90
C SER A 40 -15.45 -22.95 11.88
N PHE A 41 -16.20 -22.00 11.34
CA PHE A 41 -15.83 -20.59 11.32
C PHE A 41 -16.37 -19.84 12.55
N ASP A 42 -16.11 -20.36 13.72
CA ASP A 42 -16.58 -19.74 14.97
C ASP A 42 -15.63 -18.67 15.52
N VAL A 43 -14.62 -18.27 14.74
CA VAL A 43 -13.63 -17.30 15.17
C VAL A 43 -13.87 -15.95 14.48
N SER A 44 -14.35 -14.98 15.25
CA SER A 44 -14.46 -13.60 14.84
C SER A 44 -13.10 -12.90 14.96
N PHE A 45 -12.51 -12.50 13.85
CA PHE A 45 -11.24 -11.75 13.80
C PHE A 45 -11.46 -10.24 13.60
N ASN A 46 -12.56 -9.68 14.09
CA ASN A 46 -12.98 -8.32 13.78
C ASN A 46 -11.90 -7.28 14.06
N ASP A 47 -11.26 -7.33 15.23
CA ASP A 47 -10.21 -6.38 15.59
C ASP A 47 -8.92 -6.63 14.80
N SER A 48 -8.51 -7.90 14.65
CA SER A 48 -7.34 -8.25 13.85
C SER A 48 -7.51 -7.85 12.37
N ASN A 49 -8.71 -8.01 11.81
CA ASN A 49 -9.04 -7.57 10.45
C ASN A 49 -8.96 -6.06 10.30
N LYS A 50 -9.45 -5.30 11.28
CA LYS A 50 -9.38 -3.83 11.30
C LYS A 50 -7.93 -3.35 11.26
N TYR A 51 -7.09 -3.85 12.13
CA TYR A 51 -5.68 -3.46 12.21
C TYR A 51 -4.86 -3.96 11.01
N THR A 52 -5.15 -5.15 10.51
CA THR A 52 -4.51 -5.67 9.29
C THR A 52 -4.80 -4.78 8.09
N LYS A 53 -6.05 -4.35 7.89
CA LYS A 53 -6.41 -3.39 6.83
C LYS A 53 -5.62 -2.09 6.97
N ARG A 54 -5.48 -1.55 8.19
CA ARG A 54 -4.68 -0.33 8.45
C ARG A 54 -3.20 -0.53 8.10
N VAL A 55 -2.60 -1.66 8.45
CA VAL A 55 -1.21 -1.96 8.08
C VAL A 55 -1.05 -2.04 6.56
N ILE A 56 -2.00 -2.66 5.86
CA ILE A 56 -2.00 -2.72 4.38
C ILE A 56 -2.13 -1.32 3.78
N GLU A 57 -3.01 -0.46 4.31
CA GLU A 57 -3.15 0.95 3.88
C GLU A 57 -1.82 1.71 4.05
N ILE A 58 -1.15 1.57 5.20
CA ILE A 58 0.15 2.19 5.47
C ILE A 58 1.20 1.70 4.46
N MET A 59 1.31 0.39 4.27
CA MET A 59 2.27 -0.20 3.34
C MET A 59 2.01 0.27 1.90
N THR A 60 0.76 0.36 1.50
CA THR A 60 0.36 0.85 0.17
C THR A 60 0.74 2.32 0.00
N ALA A 61 0.45 3.16 0.99
CA ALA A 61 0.80 4.57 0.95
C ALA A 61 2.32 4.80 0.89
N LEU A 62 3.10 4.01 1.64
CA LEU A 62 4.57 4.06 1.59
C LEU A 62 5.12 3.59 0.23
N ARG A 63 4.51 2.59 -0.41
CA ARG A 63 4.89 2.16 -1.76
C ARG A 63 4.59 3.25 -2.79
N ASN A 64 3.43 3.87 -2.70
CA ASN A 64 3.06 4.98 -3.58
C ASN A 64 4.02 6.15 -3.42
N LEU A 65 4.36 6.53 -2.17
CA LEU A 65 5.36 7.56 -1.91
C LEU A 65 6.71 7.23 -2.55
N ARG A 66 7.17 5.98 -2.44
CA ARG A 66 8.43 5.55 -3.07
C ARG A 66 8.37 5.67 -4.59
N ALA A 67 7.24 5.31 -5.19
CA ALA A 67 7.03 5.41 -6.63
C ALA A 67 6.99 6.89 -7.09
N ASP A 68 6.23 7.72 -6.38
CA ASP A 68 6.06 9.14 -6.70
C ASP A 68 7.39 9.92 -6.63
N LEU A 69 8.21 9.60 -5.64
CA LEU A 69 9.51 10.22 -5.42
C LEU A 69 10.67 9.48 -6.12
N ASN A 70 10.38 8.44 -6.90
CA ASN A 70 11.37 7.58 -7.56
C ASN A 70 12.46 7.05 -6.62
N ILE A 71 12.10 6.71 -5.38
CA ILE A 71 13.03 6.14 -4.40
C ILE A 71 13.34 4.70 -4.80
N SER A 72 14.61 4.43 -5.14
CA SER A 72 15.06 3.08 -5.48
C SER A 72 14.76 2.09 -4.37
N TYR A 73 14.35 0.87 -4.74
CA TYR A 73 14.08 -0.20 -3.79
C TYR A 73 15.35 -0.65 -3.02
N LYS A 74 16.54 -0.28 -3.51
CA LYS A 74 17.81 -0.52 -2.81
C LYS A 74 18.01 0.40 -1.61
N ASN A 75 17.38 1.57 -1.61
CA ASN A 75 17.50 2.55 -0.53
C ASN A 75 16.52 2.20 0.58
N GLU A 76 17.05 2.02 1.79
CA GLU A 76 16.23 1.87 2.98
C GLU A 76 15.70 3.23 3.44
N ILE A 77 14.48 3.28 3.93
CA ILE A 77 13.84 4.50 4.45
C ILE A 77 13.62 4.38 5.97
N GLU A 78 13.78 5.46 6.68
CA GLU A 78 13.32 5.59 8.05
C GLU A 78 11.90 6.15 8.05
N ILE A 79 11.06 5.66 8.95
CA ILE A 79 9.70 6.18 9.11
C ILE A 79 9.44 6.55 10.56
N PHE A 80 8.81 7.70 10.75
CA PHE A 80 8.31 8.17 12.03
C PHE A 80 6.80 8.12 11.99
N VAL A 81 6.21 7.45 12.96
CA VAL A 81 4.76 7.23 13.02
C VAL A 81 4.21 7.92 14.25
N GLU A 82 3.29 8.83 14.03
CA GLU A 82 2.51 9.46 15.08
C GLU A 82 1.09 8.91 15.06
N THR A 83 0.65 8.31 16.16
CA THR A 83 -0.71 7.83 16.38
C THR A 83 -1.07 7.91 17.85
N LYS A 84 -2.32 8.23 18.13
CA LYS A 84 -2.87 8.21 19.50
C LYS A 84 -3.41 6.83 19.89
N ASN A 85 -3.46 5.89 18.96
CA ASN A 85 -4.01 4.56 19.16
C ASN A 85 -2.90 3.58 19.57
N GLU A 86 -2.80 3.25 20.86
CA GLU A 86 -1.77 2.36 21.41
C GLU A 86 -1.89 0.92 20.89
N ASP A 87 -3.09 0.43 20.60
CA ASP A 87 -3.27 -0.93 20.08
C ASP A 87 -2.78 -1.02 18.63
N LEU A 88 -3.04 0.00 17.83
CA LEU A 88 -2.51 0.09 16.49
C LEU A 88 -0.98 0.20 16.49
N LYS A 89 -0.41 0.93 17.44
CA LYS A 89 1.05 1.02 17.62
C LYS A 89 1.67 -0.35 17.93
N LYS A 90 1.10 -1.11 18.88
CA LYS A 90 1.52 -2.48 19.18
C LYS A 90 1.42 -3.37 17.95
N PHE A 91 0.34 -3.24 17.18
CA PHE A 91 0.12 -4.02 15.97
C PHE A 91 1.16 -3.71 14.87
N ILE A 92 1.48 -2.44 14.65
CA ILE A 92 2.55 -2.03 13.71
C ILE A 92 3.92 -2.59 14.16
N ILE A 93 4.20 -2.58 15.45
CA ILE A 93 5.42 -3.16 16.02
C ILE A 93 5.51 -4.65 15.69
N ASN A 94 4.43 -5.40 15.82
CA ASN A 94 4.40 -6.83 15.49
C ASN A 94 4.68 -7.10 14.00
N PHE A 95 4.37 -6.15 13.11
CA PHE A 95 4.60 -6.24 11.66
C PHE A 95 5.91 -5.58 11.20
N GLN A 96 6.83 -5.25 12.11
CA GLN A 96 8.11 -4.60 11.73
C GLN A 96 8.93 -5.39 10.71
N ASN A 97 8.92 -6.71 10.79
CA ASN A 97 9.65 -7.57 9.87
C ASN A 97 9.07 -7.50 8.45
N GLU A 98 7.76 -7.44 8.35
CA GLU A 98 7.04 -7.28 7.09
C GLU A 98 7.33 -5.91 6.47
N PHE A 99 7.34 -4.84 7.25
CA PHE A 99 7.75 -3.51 6.81
C PHE A 99 9.19 -3.50 6.29
N LYS A 100 10.14 -4.10 7.02
CA LYS A 100 11.54 -4.23 6.58
C LYS A 100 11.63 -4.98 5.26
N ARG A 101 10.94 -6.12 5.14
CA ARG A 101 11.00 -6.96 3.96
C ARG A 101 10.30 -6.36 2.74
N LEU A 102 9.07 -5.83 2.92
CA LEU A 102 8.18 -5.42 1.83
C LEU A 102 8.34 -3.95 1.43
N ILE A 103 8.77 -3.09 2.35
CA ILE A 103 8.90 -1.65 2.13
C ILE A 103 10.36 -1.22 2.18
N LYS A 104 11.26 -2.08 2.65
CA LYS A 104 12.67 -1.72 2.90
C LYS A 104 12.78 -0.56 3.89
N THR A 105 12.08 -0.69 5.03
CA THR A 105 12.24 0.26 6.13
C THR A 105 13.46 -0.12 6.95
N LYS A 106 14.30 0.87 7.29
CA LYS A 106 15.44 0.69 8.19
C LYS A 106 14.96 0.65 9.64
N THR A 107 14.22 1.66 10.05
CA THR A 107 13.66 1.81 11.38
C THR A 107 12.25 2.38 11.35
N ILE A 108 11.44 1.98 12.33
CA ILE A 108 10.11 2.54 12.61
C ILE A 108 10.19 3.15 14.00
N LYS A 109 10.03 4.46 14.09
CA LYS A 109 10.03 5.19 15.36
C LYS A 109 8.64 5.77 15.62
N PHE A 110 8.20 5.69 16.87
CA PHE A 110 6.92 6.24 17.32
C PHE A 110 7.21 7.49 18.13
N GLU A 111 7.23 8.61 17.45
CA GLU A 111 7.55 9.91 18.03
C GLU A 111 6.58 10.96 17.48
N GLN A 112 6.44 12.06 18.19
CA GLN A 112 5.68 13.19 17.72
C GLN A 112 6.35 13.77 16.46
N VAL A 113 5.58 13.88 15.39
CA VAL A 113 6.07 14.31 14.09
C VAL A 113 6.32 15.81 14.12
N SER A 114 7.54 16.22 14.45
CA SER A 114 7.99 17.58 14.23
C SER A 114 8.41 17.78 12.77
N SER A 115 7.98 18.88 12.15
CA SER A 115 8.29 19.18 10.75
C SER A 115 9.82 19.32 10.55
N GLN A 116 10.44 18.22 10.12
CA GLN A 116 11.82 18.24 9.67
C GLN A 116 11.89 18.81 8.25
N LYS A 117 12.89 19.66 8.00
CA LYS A 117 13.16 20.16 6.65
C LYS A 117 13.45 18.98 5.73
N LYS A 118 12.80 18.95 4.55
CA LYS A 118 12.95 17.88 3.53
C LYS A 118 12.37 16.52 3.94
N SER A 119 11.14 16.49 4.39
CA SER A 119 10.43 15.26 4.70
C SER A 119 9.12 15.16 3.93
N ALA A 120 8.70 13.95 3.60
CA ALA A 120 7.38 13.68 3.08
C ALA A 120 6.43 13.28 4.20
N PHE A 121 5.18 13.68 4.09
CA PHE A 121 4.13 13.37 5.04
C PHE A 121 3.06 12.52 4.38
N ILE A 122 2.62 11.50 5.09
CA ILE A 122 1.45 10.68 4.74
C ILE A 122 0.46 10.80 5.89
N VAL A 123 -0.73 11.28 5.59
CA VAL A 123 -1.81 11.38 6.59
C VAL A 123 -2.88 10.37 6.25
N LEU A 124 -3.12 9.43 7.14
CA LEU A 124 -4.10 8.35 7.00
C LEU A 124 -4.98 8.32 8.24
N ASN A 125 -6.20 8.86 8.16
CA ASN A 125 -7.14 8.89 9.29
C ASN A 125 -6.49 9.31 10.63
N GLU A 126 -6.17 8.31 11.48
CA GLU A 126 -5.62 8.51 12.84
C GLU A 126 -4.08 8.42 12.89
N ILE A 127 -3.42 8.36 11.74
CA ILE A 127 -1.96 8.14 11.65
C ILE A 127 -1.34 9.22 10.80
N THR A 128 -0.26 9.80 11.28
CA THR A 128 0.63 10.62 10.49
C THR A 128 1.99 9.92 10.39
N ILE A 129 2.48 9.76 9.17
CA ILE A 129 3.78 9.15 8.92
C ILE A 129 4.67 10.21 8.29
N LEU A 130 5.85 10.40 8.85
CA LEU A 130 6.89 11.23 8.29
C LEU A 130 8.02 10.35 7.76
N VAL A 131 8.44 10.63 6.54
CA VAL A 131 9.57 9.98 5.88
C VAL A 131 10.61 11.03 5.56
N PRO A 132 11.77 11.05 6.26
CA PRO A 132 12.88 11.92 5.91
C PRO A 132 13.40 11.58 4.51
N LEU A 133 13.59 12.58 3.67
CA LEU A 133 14.07 12.44 2.29
C LEU A 133 15.54 12.80 2.11
N GLU A 134 16.20 13.21 3.19
CA GLU A 134 17.57 13.67 3.15
C GLU A 134 18.53 12.53 2.76
N GLY A 135 19.32 12.76 1.72
CA GLY A 135 20.22 11.74 1.17
C GLY A 135 19.56 10.62 0.36
N ILE A 136 18.22 10.58 0.26
CA ILE A 136 17.48 9.53 -0.45
C ILE A 136 16.93 10.06 -1.77
N VAL A 137 16.52 11.33 -1.81
CA VAL A 137 15.90 11.96 -2.97
C VAL A 137 16.68 13.21 -3.34
N ASP A 138 16.97 13.37 -4.63
CA ASP A 138 17.49 14.61 -5.20
C ASP A 138 16.34 15.64 -5.24
N THR A 139 16.25 16.41 -4.16
CA THR A 139 15.15 17.36 -3.97
C THR A 139 15.08 18.45 -5.05
N GLU A 140 16.23 18.81 -5.66
CA GLU A 140 16.25 19.82 -6.73
C GLU A 140 15.67 19.27 -8.03
N LYS A 141 16.00 18.02 -8.38
CA LYS A 141 15.38 17.36 -9.54
C LYS A 141 13.89 17.17 -9.37
N GLU A 142 13.44 16.78 -8.18
CA GLU A 142 12.01 16.58 -7.94
C GLU A 142 11.23 17.87 -7.93
N LYS A 143 11.81 18.95 -7.37
CA LYS A 143 11.25 20.30 -7.42
C LYS A 143 11.12 20.81 -8.87
N SER A 144 12.14 20.56 -9.71
CA SER A 144 12.08 20.89 -11.14
C SER A 144 10.92 20.16 -11.83
N LYS A 145 10.81 18.83 -11.65
CA LYS A 145 9.69 18.04 -12.23
C LYS A 145 8.32 18.52 -11.77
N LEU A 146 8.18 18.84 -10.48
CA LEU A 146 6.91 19.36 -9.94
C LEU A 146 6.58 20.74 -10.53
N ASN A 147 7.57 21.61 -10.73
CA ASN A 147 7.37 22.89 -11.41
C ASN A 147 6.95 22.70 -12.87
N ASP A 148 7.55 21.76 -13.58
CA ASP A 148 7.18 21.45 -14.97
C ASP A 148 5.74 20.92 -15.07
N LYS A 149 5.35 20.02 -14.17
CA LYS A 149 3.96 19.54 -14.06
C LYS A 149 3.00 20.68 -13.75
N LYS A 150 3.34 21.54 -12.78
CA LYS A 150 2.54 22.72 -12.42
C LYS A 150 2.34 23.63 -13.64
N ASN A 151 3.42 23.94 -14.36
CA ASN A 151 3.37 24.79 -15.54
C ASN A 151 2.53 24.17 -16.67
N TYR A 152 2.65 22.85 -16.86
CA TYR A 152 1.84 22.10 -17.82
C TYR A 152 0.35 22.19 -17.50
N TYR A 153 -0.04 21.90 -16.25
CA TYR A 153 -1.44 21.97 -15.85
C TYR A 153 -1.98 23.40 -15.83
N SER A 154 -1.16 24.39 -15.45
CA SER A 154 -1.55 25.81 -15.54
C SER A 154 -1.82 26.26 -16.97
N LYS A 155 -1.01 25.80 -17.95
CA LYS A 155 -1.26 26.07 -19.37
C LYS A 155 -2.54 25.42 -19.85
N LYS A 156 -2.78 24.14 -19.49
CA LYS A 156 -4.02 23.45 -19.80
C LYS A 156 -5.24 24.14 -19.23
N LEU A 157 -5.18 24.52 -17.94
CA LEU A 157 -6.27 25.23 -17.29
C LEU A 157 -6.60 26.54 -17.99
N LYS A 158 -5.57 27.35 -18.31
CA LYS A 158 -5.78 28.60 -19.08
C LYS A 158 -6.39 28.34 -20.45
N ALA A 159 -5.97 27.30 -21.13
CA ALA A 159 -6.53 26.94 -22.45
C ALA A 159 -8.02 26.54 -22.35
N VAL A 160 -8.39 25.77 -21.33
CA VAL A 160 -9.77 25.40 -21.08
C VAL A 160 -10.62 26.62 -20.69
N LEU A 161 -10.15 27.46 -19.78
CA LEU A 161 -10.83 28.70 -19.40
C LEU A 161 -11.03 29.63 -20.59
N ASN A 162 -10.04 29.77 -21.45
CA ASN A 162 -10.17 30.57 -22.66
C ASN A 162 -11.23 30.00 -23.62
N LYS A 163 -11.36 28.69 -23.72
CA LYS A 163 -12.42 28.04 -24.51
C LYS A 163 -13.80 28.29 -23.90
N LEU A 164 -13.92 28.14 -22.59
CA LEU A 164 -15.18 28.39 -21.86
C LEU A 164 -15.59 29.87 -21.86
N ASN A 165 -14.65 30.79 -21.95
CA ASN A 165 -14.95 32.21 -22.07
C ASN A 165 -15.29 32.65 -23.50
N ASN A 166 -15.08 31.78 -24.51
CA ASN A 166 -15.40 32.07 -25.91
C ASN A 166 -16.85 31.72 -26.18
N LYS A 167 -17.72 32.73 -26.28
CA LYS A 167 -19.15 32.57 -26.57
C LYS A 167 -19.41 31.78 -27.88
N ALA A 168 -18.62 32.02 -28.92
CA ALA A 168 -18.76 31.28 -30.18
C ALA A 168 -18.42 29.79 -30.06
N PHE A 169 -17.64 29.40 -29.07
CA PHE A 169 -17.37 28.00 -28.76
C PHE A 169 -18.54 27.38 -27.97
N ILE A 170 -19.04 28.08 -26.97
CA ILE A 170 -20.16 27.60 -26.14
C ILE A 170 -21.42 27.37 -26.99
N ASP A 171 -21.73 28.28 -27.89
CA ASP A 171 -22.93 28.21 -28.74
C ASP A 171 -22.88 27.06 -29.77
N LYS A 172 -21.70 26.53 -30.07
CA LYS A 172 -21.50 25.46 -31.08
C LYS A 172 -21.08 24.12 -30.50
N ALA A 173 -20.65 24.09 -29.25
CA ALA A 173 -20.15 22.88 -28.64
C ALA A 173 -21.31 22.03 -28.06
N PRO A 174 -21.28 20.70 -28.23
CA PRO A 174 -22.26 19.82 -27.59
C PRO A 174 -22.18 19.91 -26.06
N ASN A 175 -23.33 19.81 -25.38
CA ASN A 175 -23.43 19.95 -23.90
C ASN A 175 -22.49 19.02 -23.14
N ASN A 176 -22.28 17.80 -23.61
CA ASN A 176 -21.35 16.84 -23.00
C ASN A 176 -19.87 17.25 -23.04
N VAL A 177 -19.50 18.23 -23.89
CA VAL A 177 -18.11 18.76 -23.97
C VAL A 177 -17.94 19.99 -23.08
N ILE A 178 -19.05 20.65 -22.74
CA ILE A 178 -19.05 21.85 -21.86
C ILE A 178 -19.08 21.42 -20.38
N GLU A 179 -19.75 20.30 -20.07
CA GLU A 179 -19.94 19.80 -18.71
C GLU A 179 -18.78 18.90 -18.20
N ASN A 180 -17.89 18.41 -19.08
CA ASN A 180 -16.71 17.64 -18.76
C ASN A 180 -15.44 18.53 -18.71
#